data_b54dabb3634c48b64c9483b77a31c0f1
#
_entry.id   b54dabb3634c48b64c9483b77a31c0f1
#
_cell.length_a   1.000
_cell.length_b   1.000
_cell.length_c   1.000
_cell.angle_alpha   90.00
_cell.angle_beta   90.00
_cell.angle_gamma   90.00
#
_symmetry.space_group_name_H-M   'P 1'
#
loop_
_entity.id
_entity.type
_entity.pdbx_description
1 polymer ?
#
loop_
_entity_poly.entity_id
_entity_poly.type
_entity_poly.pdbx_seq_one_letter_code
_entity_poly.pdbx_strand_id
1 'polypeptide(L)'
;TRRSSDLATPEGPELDAKGILAVVADGVGGHANGREASEYTVRGLLSDYYATPDTWAVNKSLDTVLAALNRWLVAHAARTRETAGMATTLSAIVLRGRRFYLAHVGDTRIYRLRAGTLEQLTTDHVWEHPELKNVLSRAVGLDAHLSVDYADGELEAGDLFALMSDGVWGQLGDRKIADILRLEPDPQDAAARLAMGAEDGGSPDNCTALVLRIDALPPDRLRDNIARLHHLPLPPRLKPGQQIDGLTIDALLHESVVTLLYRVRDAKGQAHVLKTLRPEHDDAQAAAA
;
A
#
# COMPACT_ATOMS: atom_id res chain seq x y z
N THR A 1 -21.51 -4.05 14.15
CA THR A 1 -20.21 -3.44 13.76
C THR A 1 -20.27 -3.06 12.30
N ARG A 2 -19.86 -1.82 11.95
CA ARG A 2 -19.90 -1.25 10.59
C ARG A 2 -18.60 -1.45 9.84
N ARG A 3 -17.61 -2.13 10.43
CA ARG A 3 -16.23 -2.22 9.97
C ARG A 3 -15.81 -3.65 9.84
N SER A 4 -14.95 -3.89 8.86
CA SER A 4 -14.33 -5.19 8.66
C SER A 4 -12.82 -5.05 8.58
N SER A 5 -12.11 -5.92 9.27
CA SER A 5 -10.69 -6.10 9.15
C SER A 5 -10.38 -7.58 9.06
N ASP A 6 -9.39 -7.95 8.27
CA ASP A 6 -8.94 -9.32 8.16
C ASP A 6 -7.51 -9.39 7.64
N LEU A 7 -6.88 -10.56 7.85
CA LEU A 7 -5.52 -10.87 7.50
C LEU A 7 -5.47 -12.23 6.81
N ALA A 8 -4.90 -12.30 5.61
CA ALA A 8 -4.60 -13.56 4.96
C ALA A 8 -3.09 -13.84 4.97
N THR A 9 -2.74 -14.99 5.52
CA THR A 9 -1.38 -15.51 5.63
C THR A 9 -1.27 -16.82 4.85
N PRO A 10 -1.01 -16.76 3.53
CA PRO A 10 -0.85 -17.97 2.74
C PRO A 10 0.43 -18.73 3.14
N GLU A 11 0.50 -19.99 2.80
CA GLU A 11 1.65 -20.84 3.10
C GLU A 11 2.44 -21.22 1.83
N GLY A 12 3.72 -21.57 2.02
CA GLY A 12 4.56 -22.11 0.96
C GLY A 12 4.75 -21.19 -0.24
N PRO A 13 4.58 -21.71 -1.49
CA PRO A 13 4.85 -20.94 -2.72
C PRO A 13 3.97 -19.70 -2.88
N GLU A 14 2.76 -19.71 -2.36
CA GLU A 14 1.82 -18.59 -2.44
C GLU A 14 2.27 -17.40 -1.56
N LEU A 15 2.81 -17.68 -0.36
CA LEU A 15 3.43 -16.67 0.48
C LEU A 15 4.58 -15.96 -0.26
N ASP A 16 5.41 -16.72 -0.96
CA ASP A 16 6.50 -16.18 -1.76
C ASP A 16 6.02 -15.35 -2.96
N ALA A 17 4.95 -15.80 -3.60
CA ALA A 17 4.41 -15.16 -4.80
C ALA A 17 3.57 -13.93 -4.51
N LYS A 18 2.74 -13.97 -3.47
CA LYS A 18 1.72 -12.96 -3.17
C LYS A 18 1.99 -12.18 -1.88
N GLY A 19 2.69 -12.78 -0.90
CA GLY A 19 2.92 -12.18 0.40
C GLY A 19 1.72 -12.28 1.34
N ILE A 20 1.75 -11.51 2.42
CA ILE A 20 0.70 -11.41 3.43
C ILE A 20 -0.11 -10.16 3.14
N LEU A 21 -1.42 -10.27 3.04
CA LEU A 21 -2.33 -9.13 2.83
C LEU A 21 -3.15 -8.89 4.10
N ALA A 22 -3.07 -7.68 4.64
CA ALA A 22 -3.90 -7.18 5.74
C ALA A 22 -4.74 -6.00 5.28
N VAL A 23 -5.99 -5.93 5.75
CA VAL A 23 -6.97 -4.93 5.30
C VAL A 23 -7.79 -4.43 6.47
N VAL A 24 -8.03 -3.11 6.51
CA VAL A 24 -9.04 -2.46 7.34
C VAL A 24 -9.95 -1.63 6.43
N ALA A 25 -11.24 -1.76 6.62
CA ALA A 25 -12.26 -1.01 5.88
C ALA A 25 -13.35 -0.52 6.85
N ASP A 26 -13.76 0.72 6.66
CA ASP A 26 -14.77 1.40 7.46
C ASP A 26 -15.95 1.80 6.59
N GLY A 27 -17.12 1.28 6.92
CA GLY A 27 -18.33 1.51 6.14
C GLY A 27 -18.90 2.91 6.30
N VAL A 28 -19.08 3.61 5.20
CA VAL A 28 -19.61 4.98 5.17
C VAL A 28 -21.12 4.99 5.46
N GLY A 29 -21.59 6.00 6.20
CA GLY A 29 -23.00 6.35 6.28
C GLY A 29 -23.82 5.69 7.37
N GLY A 30 -23.22 5.20 8.43
CA GLY A 30 -23.96 4.92 9.69
C GLY A 30 -25.01 3.82 9.66
N HIS A 31 -25.26 3.12 8.55
CA HIS A 31 -26.36 2.19 8.32
C HIS A 31 -25.87 0.78 7.97
N ALA A 32 -26.81 -0.18 7.84
CA ALA A 32 -26.52 -1.55 7.43
C ALA A 32 -25.68 -1.64 6.14
N ASN A 33 -25.86 -0.70 5.22
CA ASN A 33 -25.18 -0.64 3.93
C ASN A 33 -23.69 -0.39 4.04
N GLY A 34 -23.23 0.46 4.97
CA GLY A 34 -21.80 0.68 5.22
C GLY A 34 -21.13 -0.59 5.73
N ARG A 35 -21.76 -1.31 6.65
CA ARG A 35 -21.28 -2.61 7.14
C ARG A 35 -21.13 -3.64 6.01
N GLU A 36 -22.16 -3.76 5.17
CA GLU A 36 -22.11 -4.70 4.05
C GLU A 36 -21.04 -4.29 3.05
N ALA A 37 -20.90 -2.99 2.74
CA ALA A 37 -19.86 -2.48 1.86
C ALA A 37 -18.44 -2.83 2.35
N SER A 38 -18.16 -2.60 3.64
CA SER A 38 -16.86 -2.93 4.22
C SER A 38 -16.61 -4.44 4.23
N GLU A 39 -17.60 -5.27 4.57
CA GLU A 39 -17.49 -6.71 4.59
C GLU A 39 -17.24 -7.31 3.19
N TYR A 40 -18.01 -6.87 2.18
CA TYR A 40 -17.81 -7.31 0.80
C TYR A 40 -16.45 -6.86 0.26
N THR A 41 -16.01 -5.63 0.58
CA THR A 41 -14.72 -5.12 0.10
C THR A 41 -13.55 -5.90 0.71
N VAL A 42 -13.56 -6.13 2.03
CA VAL A 42 -12.49 -6.91 2.69
C VAL A 42 -12.45 -8.34 2.17
N ARG A 43 -13.59 -9.06 2.16
CA ARG A 43 -13.65 -10.44 1.69
C ARG A 43 -13.28 -10.59 0.21
N GLY A 44 -13.81 -9.68 -0.63
CA GLY A 44 -13.53 -9.67 -2.06
C GLY A 44 -12.06 -9.39 -2.32
N LEU A 45 -11.46 -8.40 -1.65
CA LEU A 45 -10.04 -8.10 -1.82
C LEU A 45 -9.16 -9.28 -1.41
N LEU A 46 -9.42 -9.91 -0.25
CA LEU A 46 -8.67 -11.07 0.22
C LEU A 46 -8.78 -12.26 -0.73
N SER A 47 -9.99 -12.57 -1.22
CA SER A 47 -10.21 -13.68 -2.15
C SER A 47 -9.55 -13.42 -3.51
N ASP A 48 -9.85 -12.26 -4.11
CA ASP A 48 -9.53 -12.02 -5.51
C ASP A 48 -8.07 -11.60 -5.71
N TYR A 49 -7.42 -10.99 -4.69
CA TYR A 49 -6.00 -10.67 -4.75
C TYR A 49 -5.15 -11.92 -4.98
N TYR A 50 -5.39 -12.99 -4.21
CA TYR A 50 -4.65 -14.25 -4.35
C TYR A 50 -4.99 -14.99 -5.64
N ALA A 51 -6.17 -14.77 -6.22
CA ALA A 51 -6.56 -15.32 -7.51
C ALA A 51 -5.92 -14.63 -8.72
N THR A 52 -5.27 -13.47 -8.54
CA THR A 52 -4.55 -12.79 -9.64
C THR A 52 -3.28 -13.58 -10.03
N PRO A 53 -2.79 -13.47 -11.30
CA PRO A 53 -1.57 -14.18 -11.72
C PRO A 53 -0.35 -13.84 -10.85
N ASP A 54 0.47 -14.83 -10.50
CA ASP A 54 1.70 -14.67 -9.69
C ASP A 54 2.75 -13.78 -10.35
N THR A 55 2.67 -13.64 -11.67
CA THR A 55 3.58 -12.80 -12.47
C THR A 55 3.24 -11.30 -12.38
N TRP A 56 2.08 -10.94 -11.83
CA TRP A 56 1.70 -9.55 -11.71
C TRP A 56 2.44 -8.86 -10.56
N ALA A 57 2.74 -7.57 -10.77
CA ALA A 57 3.15 -6.70 -9.69
C ALA A 57 2.04 -6.55 -8.65
N VAL A 58 2.40 -6.33 -7.38
CA VAL A 58 1.45 -6.18 -6.27
C VAL A 58 0.45 -5.06 -6.56
N ASN A 59 0.94 -3.88 -6.95
CA ASN A 59 0.07 -2.73 -7.24
C ASN A 59 -0.91 -3.02 -8.38
N LYS A 60 -0.48 -3.73 -9.43
CA LYS A 60 -1.38 -4.14 -10.53
C LYS A 60 -2.47 -5.10 -10.05
N SER A 61 -2.14 -6.04 -9.17
CA SER A 61 -3.10 -6.97 -8.59
C SER A 61 -4.13 -6.22 -7.73
N LEU A 62 -3.66 -5.34 -6.84
CA LEU A 62 -4.51 -4.51 -5.98
C LEU A 62 -5.43 -3.61 -6.81
N ASP A 63 -4.88 -2.87 -7.77
CA ASP A 63 -5.63 -1.96 -8.63
C ASP A 63 -6.74 -2.68 -9.42
N THR A 64 -6.42 -3.81 -10.04
CA THR A 64 -7.38 -4.60 -10.81
C THR A 64 -8.54 -5.09 -9.96
N VAL A 65 -8.24 -5.59 -8.75
CA VAL A 65 -9.26 -6.12 -7.83
C VAL A 65 -10.10 -4.97 -7.25
N LEU A 66 -9.46 -3.89 -6.80
CA LEU A 66 -10.18 -2.75 -6.23
C LEU A 66 -11.08 -2.07 -7.26
N ALA A 67 -10.62 -1.90 -8.51
CA ALA A 67 -11.46 -1.40 -9.59
C ALA A 67 -12.67 -2.31 -9.89
N ALA A 68 -12.52 -3.63 -9.79
CA ALA A 68 -13.61 -4.58 -9.96
C ALA A 68 -14.61 -4.49 -8.81
N LEU A 69 -14.13 -4.45 -7.56
CA LEU A 69 -14.96 -4.31 -6.36
C LEU A 69 -15.74 -2.98 -6.37
N ASN A 70 -15.07 -1.88 -6.73
CA ASN A 70 -15.73 -0.58 -6.85
C ASN A 70 -16.89 -0.61 -7.86
N ARG A 71 -16.64 -1.13 -9.08
CA ARG A 71 -17.69 -1.26 -10.08
C ARG A 71 -18.86 -2.12 -9.59
N TRP A 72 -18.55 -3.21 -8.88
CA TRP A 72 -19.58 -4.07 -8.32
C TRP A 72 -20.41 -3.35 -7.26
N LEU A 73 -19.76 -2.64 -6.29
CA LEU A 73 -20.45 -1.89 -5.25
C LEU A 73 -21.33 -0.79 -5.82
N VAL A 74 -20.83 0.01 -6.77
CA VAL A 74 -21.61 1.07 -7.44
C VAL A 74 -22.83 0.49 -8.15
N ALA A 75 -22.65 -0.62 -8.90
CA ALA A 75 -23.75 -1.29 -9.58
C ALA A 75 -24.74 -1.92 -8.60
N HIS A 76 -24.27 -2.44 -7.47
CA HIS A 76 -25.13 -3.01 -6.43
C HIS A 76 -25.93 -1.92 -5.71
N ALA A 77 -25.29 -0.82 -5.34
CA ALA A 77 -25.92 0.34 -4.71
C ALA A 77 -27.04 0.96 -5.58
N ALA A 78 -26.90 0.89 -6.90
CA ALA A 78 -27.91 1.41 -7.83
C ALA A 78 -29.15 0.54 -8.02
N ARG A 79 -29.18 -0.71 -7.48
CA ARG A 79 -30.29 -1.66 -7.72
C ARG A 79 -31.54 -1.36 -6.91
N THR A 80 -31.40 -0.97 -5.66
CA THR A 80 -32.53 -0.73 -4.76
C THR A 80 -32.25 0.49 -3.88
N ARG A 81 -33.32 1.08 -3.31
CA ARG A 81 -33.19 2.15 -2.33
C ARG A 81 -32.52 1.69 -1.03
N GLU A 82 -32.65 0.40 -0.72
CA GLU A 82 -32.08 -0.20 0.49
C GLU A 82 -30.56 -0.29 0.43
N THR A 83 -30.00 -0.47 -0.76
CA THR A 83 -28.55 -0.55 -0.99
C THR A 83 -27.93 0.80 -1.41
N ALA A 84 -28.75 1.84 -1.58
CA ALA A 84 -28.26 3.16 -2.00
C ALA A 84 -27.21 3.71 -1.02
N GLY A 85 -26.11 4.25 -1.55
CA GLY A 85 -25.03 4.84 -0.76
C GLY A 85 -24.10 3.81 -0.10
N MET A 86 -24.09 2.55 -0.53
CA MET A 86 -23.08 1.58 -0.10
C MET A 86 -21.68 2.05 -0.50
N ALA A 87 -20.90 2.45 0.48
CA ALA A 87 -19.51 2.86 0.30
C ALA A 87 -18.68 2.49 1.53
N THR A 88 -17.38 2.39 1.36
CA THR A 88 -16.45 2.08 2.45
C THR A 88 -15.08 2.69 2.20
N THR A 89 -14.38 3.06 3.26
CA THR A 89 -12.95 3.33 3.19
C THR A 89 -12.18 2.03 2.98
N LEU A 90 -10.92 2.12 2.66
CA LEU A 90 -10.01 0.97 2.57
C LEU A 90 -8.58 1.40 2.89
N SER A 91 -7.93 0.68 3.77
CA SER A 91 -6.48 0.68 3.94
C SER A 91 -5.98 -0.76 3.89
N ALA A 92 -5.17 -1.08 2.91
CA ALA A 92 -4.61 -2.41 2.71
C ALA A 92 -3.08 -2.34 2.67
N ILE A 93 -2.42 -3.35 3.27
CA ILE A 93 -0.97 -3.54 3.21
C ILE A 93 -0.66 -4.96 2.75
N VAL A 94 0.23 -5.08 1.78
CA VAL A 94 0.83 -6.35 1.37
C VAL A 94 2.28 -6.38 1.82
N LEU A 95 2.65 -7.38 2.61
CA LEU A 95 4.03 -7.68 3.00
C LEU A 95 4.56 -8.79 2.10
N ARG A 96 5.49 -8.47 1.18
CA ARG A 96 6.03 -9.44 0.23
C ARG A 96 7.55 -9.33 0.14
N GLY A 97 8.23 -10.43 0.42
CA GLY A 97 9.68 -10.44 0.48
C GLY A 97 10.20 -9.45 1.53
N ARG A 98 11.00 -8.47 1.10
CA ARG A 98 11.56 -7.44 1.96
C ARG A 98 10.88 -6.06 1.78
N ARG A 99 9.69 -6.03 1.20
CA ARG A 99 8.95 -4.79 0.90
C ARG A 99 7.51 -4.85 1.40
N PHE A 100 6.96 -3.67 1.70
CA PHE A 100 5.53 -3.48 1.86
C PHE A 100 4.97 -2.67 0.69
N TYR A 101 3.69 -2.87 0.42
CA TYR A 101 2.90 -2.15 -0.61
C TYR A 101 1.59 -1.76 0.01
N LEU A 102 1.18 -0.51 -0.18
CA LEU A 102 -0.07 0.04 0.36
C LEU A 102 -1.03 0.36 -0.77
N ALA A 103 -2.33 0.18 -0.48
CA ALA A 103 -3.43 0.75 -1.24
C ALA A 103 -4.39 1.42 -0.25
N HIS A 104 -4.72 2.68 -0.51
CA HIS A 104 -5.49 3.48 0.44
C HIS A 104 -6.58 4.32 -0.25
N VAL A 105 -7.78 4.32 0.36
CA VAL A 105 -8.92 5.16 -0.01
C VAL A 105 -9.72 5.50 1.24
N GLY A 106 -9.92 6.78 1.52
CA GLY A 106 -10.73 7.24 2.65
C GLY A 106 -9.89 7.85 3.77
N ASP A 107 -10.28 7.64 5.01
CA ASP A 107 -9.67 8.19 6.23
C ASP A 107 -9.28 7.13 7.26
N THR A 108 -9.35 5.83 6.93
CA THR A 108 -8.63 4.82 7.69
C THR A 108 -7.13 5.05 7.52
N ARG A 109 -6.32 4.82 8.56
CA ARG A 109 -4.89 5.13 8.50
C ARG A 109 -4.01 3.91 8.66
N ILE A 110 -2.85 3.95 8.02
CA ILE A 110 -1.74 3.03 8.24
C ILE A 110 -0.58 3.82 8.83
N TYR A 111 -0.14 3.38 10.01
CA TYR A 111 1.06 3.89 10.68
C TYR A 111 2.16 2.86 10.64
N ARG A 112 3.40 3.32 10.60
CA ARG A 112 4.60 2.53 10.85
C ARG A 112 5.33 3.06 12.09
N LEU A 113 5.64 2.19 13.03
CA LEU A 113 6.59 2.48 14.10
C LEU A 113 7.91 1.79 13.76
N ARG A 114 8.97 2.59 13.54
CA ARG A 114 10.34 2.13 13.26
C ARG A 114 11.32 2.86 14.15
N ALA A 115 12.21 2.15 14.83
CA ALA A 115 13.22 2.71 15.74
C ALA A 115 12.64 3.75 16.73
N GLY A 116 11.42 3.51 17.22
CA GLY A 116 10.72 4.40 18.14
C GLY A 116 10.05 5.62 17.51
N THR A 117 10.11 5.81 16.19
CA THR A 117 9.44 6.91 15.48
C THR A 117 8.15 6.39 14.83
N LEU A 118 7.03 7.04 15.15
CA LEU A 118 5.74 6.79 14.48
C LEU A 118 5.63 7.67 13.24
N GLU A 119 5.25 7.05 12.14
CA GLU A 119 5.02 7.72 10.85
C GLU A 119 3.65 7.31 10.31
N GLN A 120 2.82 8.26 9.91
CA GLN A 120 1.60 7.99 9.16
C GLN A 120 1.98 7.81 7.68
N LEU A 121 1.61 6.66 7.11
CA LEU A 121 1.94 6.30 5.72
C LEU A 121 0.83 6.64 4.72
N THR A 122 -0.36 6.98 5.19
CA THR A 122 -1.53 7.32 4.38
C THR A 122 -1.90 8.79 4.55
N THR A 123 -2.58 9.35 3.55
CA THR A 123 -3.15 10.71 3.63
C THR A 123 -4.66 10.61 3.59
N ASP A 124 -5.36 11.22 4.54
CA ASP A 124 -6.82 11.14 4.62
C ASP A 124 -7.49 11.80 3.42
N HIS A 125 -8.47 11.13 2.84
CA HIS A 125 -9.29 11.65 1.74
C HIS A 125 -10.57 12.29 2.30
N VAL A 126 -10.43 13.45 2.88
CA VAL A 126 -11.54 14.27 3.39
C VAL A 126 -11.57 15.61 2.67
N TRP A 127 -12.71 16.31 2.73
CA TRP A 127 -12.80 17.65 2.14
C TRP A 127 -12.04 18.67 2.99
N GLU A 128 -11.21 19.48 2.36
CA GLU A 128 -10.46 20.58 2.99
C GLU A 128 -11.37 21.80 3.23
N HIS A 129 -12.56 21.60 3.80
CA HIS A 129 -13.49 22.67 4.11
C HIS A 129 -13.86 22.63 5.59
N PRO A 130 -13.85 23.78 6.33
CA PRO A 130 -14.09 23.79 7.78
C PRO A 130 -15.36 23.08 8.23
N GLU A 131 -16.43 23.14 7.43
CA GLU A 131 -17.73 22.52 7.73
C GLU A 131 -17.84 21.06 7.23
N LEU A 132 -16.88 20.58 6.43
CA LEU A 132 -16.89 19.25 5.79
C LEU A 132 -15.69 18.38 6.17
N LYS A 133 -14.97 18.72 7.24
CA LYS A 133 -13.73 18.03 7.66
C LYS A 133 -13.87 16.53 7.89
N ASN A 134 -15.08 16.05 8.16
CA ASN A 134 -15.36 14.63 8.38
C ASN A 134 -16.11 14.00 7.19
N VAL A 135 -16.22 14.72 6.07
CA VAL A 135 -16.87 14.20 4.87
C VAL A 135 -15.79 13.64 3.94
N LEU A 136 -15.90 12.37 3.63
CA LEU A 136 -14.97 11.71 2.72
C LEU A 136 -15.07 12.29 1.31
N SER A 137 -13.94 12.58 0.72
CA SER A 137 -13.82 12.97 -0.69
C SER A 137 -13.66 11.76 -1.63
N ARG A 138 -13.22 10.60 -1.07
CA ARG A 138 -13.04 9.34 -1.79
C ARG A 138 -13.42 8.14 -0.91
N ALA A 139 -14.13 7.18 -1.47
CA ALA A 139 -14.44 5.89 -0.86
C ALA A 139 -14.70 4.84 -1.95
N VAL A 140 -14.49 3.58 -1.64
CA VAL A 140 -14.86 2.46 -2.53
C VAL A 140 -16.38 2.37 -2.58
N GLY A 141 -16.96 2.38 -3.78
CA GLY A 141 -18.41 2.38 -3.99
C GLY A 141 -19.05 3.76 -4.05
N LEU A 142 -18.30 4.84 -3.78
CA LEU A 142 -18.83 6.20 -3.79
C LEU A 142 -19.05 6.70 -5.23
N ASP A 143 -18.07 6.52 -6.09
CA ASP A 143 -18.05 6.99 -7.48
C ASP A 143 -17.70 5.87 -8.46
N ALA A 144 -18.12 6.02 -9.71
CA ALA A 144 -17.82 5.07 -10.77
C ALA A 144 -16.31 4.94 -11.04
N HIS A 145 -15.55 6.03 -10.87
CA HIS A 145 -14.10 6.05 -10.97
C HIS A 145 -13.49 6.06 -9.56
N LEU A 146 -12.72 5.02 -9.25
CA LEU A 146 -12.01 4.90 -7.98
C LEU A 146 -10.59 5.45 -8.15
N SER A 147 -10.23 6.45 -7.34
CA SER A 147 -8.84 6.93 -7.22
C SER A 147 -8.23 6.36 -5.94
N VAL A 148 -7.26 5.48 -6.10
CA VAL A 148 -6.56 4.78 -5.00
C VAL A 148 -5.16 5.37 -4.86
N ASP A 149 -4.73 5.69 -3.65
CA ASP A 149 -3.36 6.07 -3.37
C ASP A 149 -2.53 4.81 -3.13
N TYR A 150 -1.40 4.70 -3.83
CA TYR A 150 -0.43 3.61 -3.69
C TYR A 150 0.87 4.14 -3.13
N ALA A 151 1.46 3.39 -2.20
CA ALA A 151 2.81 3.61 -1.72
C ALA A 151 3.51 2.28 -1.47
N ASP A 152 4.82 2.28 -1.46
CA ASP A 152 5.60 1.10 -1.09
C ASP A 152 6.92 1.49 -0.42
N GLY A 153 7.56 0.53 0.23
CA GLY A 153 8.81 0.78 0.91
C GLY A 153 9.49 -0.50 1.36
N GLU A 154 10.66 -0.35 1.97
CA GLU A 154 11.43 -1.46 2.51
C GLU A 154 10.97 -1.80 3.93
N LEU A 155 10.99 -3.09 4.25
CA LEU A 155 10.77 -3.62 5.59
C LEU A 155 12.09 -3.71 6.35
N GLU A 156 12.02 -3.46 7.66
CA GLU A 156 13.09 -3.75 8.61
C GLU A 156 12.57 -4.67 9.72
N ALA A 157 13.45 -5.52 10.25
CA ALA A 157 13.12 -6.31 11.44
C ALA A 157 12.86 -5.35 12.62
N GLY A 158 11.78 -5.57 13.33
CA GLY A 158 11.32 -4.69 14.40
C GLY A 158 10.29 -3.63 13.97
N ASP A 159 9.98 -3.51 12.68
CA ASP A 159 8.87 -2.65 12.23
C ASP A 159 7.54 -3.12 12.83
N LEU A 160 6.74 -2.17 13.26
CA LEU A 160 5.33 -2.36 13.60
C LEU A 160 4.47 -1.55 12.62
N PHE A 161 3.50 -2.18 12.00
CA PHE A 161 2.47 -1.52 11.21
C PHE A 161 1.16 -1.59 11.96
N ALA A 162 0.46 -0.47 12.06
CA ALA A 162 -0.87 -0.39 12.66
C ALA A 162 -1.86 0.21 11.66
N LEU A 163 -2.88 -0.58 11.30
CA LEU A 163 -4.00 -0.16 10.47
C LEU A 163 -5.17 0.12 11.39
N MET A 164 -5.80 1.26 11.28
CA MET A 164 -6.91 1.61 12.18
C MET A 164 -7.91 2.55 11.55
N SER A 165 -9.11 2.50 12.09
CA SER A 165 -10.20 3.38 11.72
C SER A 165 -10.13 4.72 12.47
N ASP A 166 -10.90 5.71 12.00
CA ASP A 166 -10.99 7.05 12.58
C ASP A 166 -11.45 7.04 14.04
N GLY A 167 -12.32 6.11 14.45
CA GLY A 167 -12.73 5.95 15.85
C GLY A 167 -11.55 5.61 16.78
N VAL A 168 -10.45 5.04 16.26
CA VAL A 168 -9.24 4.78 17.04
C VAL A 168 -8.29 5.97 16.98
N TRP A 169 -7.82 6.33 15.79
CA TRP A 169 -6.79 7.37 15.67
C TRP A 169 -7.30 8.76 16.06
N GLY A 170 -8.57 9.05 15.76
CA GLY A 170 -9.18 10.33 16.11
C GLY A 170 -9.32 10.53 17.63
N GLN A 171 -9.58 9.46 18.37
CA GLN A 171 -9.71 9.50 19.83
C GLN A 171 -8.37 9.47 20.56
N LEU A 172 -7.40 8.65 20.10
CA LEU A 172 -6.13 8.48 20.78
C LEU A 172 -5.11 9.57 20.42
N GLY A 173 -5.03 9.93 19.15
CA GLY A 173 -3.97 10.76 18.60
C GLY A 173 -2.60 10.06 18.55
N ASP A 174 -1.71 10.57 17.72
CA ASP A 174 -0.44 9.93 17.36
C ASP A 174 0.46 9.61 18.58
N ARG A 175 0.44 10.47 19.61
CA ARG A 175 1.26 10.26 20.81
C ARG A 175 0.86 9.00 21.58
N LYS A 176 -0.44 8.83 21.86
CA LYS A 176 -0.93 7.64 22.59
C LYS A 176 -0.78 6.39 21.76
N ILE A 177 -1.01 6.47 20.44
CA ILE A 177 -0.78 5.35 19.51
C ILE A 177 0.68 4.91 19.58
N ALA A 178 1.62 5.85 19.48
CA ALA A 178 3.04 5.55 19.58
C ALA A 178 3.42 4.92 20.92
N ASP A 179 2.88 5.43 22.01
CA ASP A 179 3.18 4.92 23.36
C ASP A 179 2.64 3.47 23.54
N ILE A 180 1.42 3.18 23.06
CA ILE A 180 0.86 1.82 23.11
C ILE A 180 1.72 0.87 22.28
N LEU A 181 2.06 1.22 21.03
CA LEU A 181 2.87 0.38 20.15
C LEU A 181 4.30 0.13 20.67
N ARG A 182 4.87 1.08 21.43
CA ARG A 182 6.20 0.91 22.05
C ARG A 182 6.18 0.01 23.28
N LEU A 183 5.11 0.13 24.08
CA LEU A 183 5.00 -0.55 25.37
C LEU A 183 4.46 -1.97 25.27
N GLU A 184 3.72 -2.26 24.21
CA GLU A 184 3.08 -3.55 24.02
C GLU A 184 3.82 -4.37 22.97
N PRO A 185 4.61 -5.40 23.39
CA PRO A 185 5.40 -6.18 22.45
C PRO A 185 4.58 -7.17 21.63
N ASP A 186 3.42 -7.60 22.12
CA ASP A 186 2.54 -8.51 21.40
C ASP A 186 1.62 -7.72 20.44
N PRO A 187 1.59 -8.02 19.13
CA PRO A 187 0.77 -7.29 18.19
C PRO A 187 -0.74 -7.43 18.45
N GLN A 188 -1.19 -8.58 18.96
CA GLN A 188 -2.60 -8.80 19.29
C GLN A 188 -3.02 -7.96 20.49
N ASP A 189 -2.18 -7.92 21.53
CA ASP A 189 -2.43 -7.11 22.72
C ASP A 189 -2.32 -5.62 22.39
N ALA A 190 -1.39 -5.22 21.52
CA ALA A 190 -1.29 -3.85 21.02
C ALA A 190 -2.56 -3.42 20.28
N ALA A 191 -3.08 -4.26 19.38
CA ALA A 191 -4.32 -3.98 18.65
C ALA A 191 -5.52 -3.87 19.62
N ALA A 192 -5.62 -4.78 20.59
CA ALA A 192 -6.67 -4.74 21.62
C ALA A 192 -6.59 -3.46 22.46
N ARG A 193 -5.38 -3.06 22.89
CA ARG A 193 -5.18 -1.81 23.68
C ARG A 193 -5.49 -0.56 22.88
N LEU A 194 -5.20 -0.53 21.58
CA LEU A 194 -5.57 0.59 20.70
C LEU A 194 -7.08 0.73 20.62
N ALA A 195 -7.80 -0.37 20.37
CA ALA A 195 -9.26 -0.35 20.26
C ALA A 195 -9.92 -0.01 21.59
N MET A 196 -9.59 -0.74 22.68
CA MET A 196 -10.15 -0.51 24.02
C MET A 196 -9.80 0.88 24.57
N GLY A 197 -8.56 1.36 24.35
CA GLY A 197 -8.13 2.68 24.80
C GLY A 197 -8.90 3.82 24.11
N ALA A 198 -9.35 3.61 22.87
CA ALA A 198 -10.22 4.55 22.17
C ALA A 198 -11.68 4.48 22.70
N GLU A 199 -12.22 3.27 22.92
CA GLU A 199 -13.54 3.07 23.52
C GLU A 199 -13.64 3.66 24.94
N ASP A 200 -12.66 3.34 25.80
CA ASP A 200 -12.57 3.89 27.18
C ASP A 200 -12.37 5.40 27.17
N GLY A 201 -11.72 5.95 26.14
CA GLY A 201 -11.56 7.38 25.91
C GLY A 201 -12.84 8.08 25.47
N GLY A 202 -13.94 7.33 25.25
CA GLY A 202 -15.24 7.87 24.84
C GLY A 202 -15.36 8.07 23.34
N SER A 203 -14.68 7.27 22.52
CA SER A 203 -14.87 7.32 21.06
C SER A 203 -16.36 7.16 20.71
N PRO A 204 -16.92 8.07 19.90
CA PRO A 204 -18.33 7.96 19.51
C PRO A 204 -18.58 6.92 18.40
N ASP A 205 -17.53 6.34 17.87
CA ASP A 205 -17.58 5.43 16.73
C ASP A 205 -16.99 4.06 17.05
N ASN A 206 -17.18 3.10 16.13
CA ASN A 206 -16.59 1.77 16.22
C ASN A 206 -15.05 1.87 16.17
N CYS A 207 -14.37 1.14 17.02
CA CYS A 207 -12.91 1.13 17.10
C CYS A 207 -12.37 -0.15 16.46
N THR A 208 -11.63 -0.02 15.38
CA THR A 208 -10.97 -1.16 14.71
C THR A 208 -9.49 -0.89 14.60
N ALA A 209 -8.68 -1.82 15.08
CA ALA A 209 -7.22 -1.79 14.94
C ALA A 209 -6.70 -3.17 14.55
N LEU A 210 -5.68 -3.19 13.69
CA LEU A 210 -4.93 -4.37 13.29
C LEU A 210 -3.45 -4.01 13.37
N VAL A 211 -2.65 -4.82 14.05
CA VAL A 211 -1.21 -4.59 14.23
C VAL A 211 -0.43 -5.76 13.65
N LEU A 212 0.61 -5.44 12.89
CA LEU A 212 1.56 -6.40 12.32
C LEU A 212 2.96 -6.09 12.84
N ARG A 213 3.73 -7.11 13.24
CA ARG A 213 5.13 -6.97 13.62
C ARG A 213 6.02 -7.77 12.69
N ILE A 214 7.11 -7.16 12.26
CA ILE A 214 8.12 -7.79 11.41
C ILE A 214 9.20 -8.37 12.31
N ASP A 215 9.12 -9.67 12.60
CA ASP A 215 10.10 -10.34 13.47
C ASP A 215 11.41 -10.64 12.74
N ALA A 216 11.31 -11.06 11.47
CA ALA A 216 12.45 -11.39 10.63
C ALA A 216 12.13 -11.14 9.16
N LEU A 217 13.18 -10.94 8.38
CA LEU A 217 13.07 -10.78 6.94
C LEU A 217 13.63 -12.01 6.21
N PRO A 218 13.02 -12.41 5.09
CA PRO A 218 13.58 -13.48 4.27
C PRO A 218 14.93 -13.04 3.68
N PRO A 219 15.80 -14.01 3.26
CA PRO A 219 17.01 -13.70 2.50
C PRO A 219 16.68 -12.86 1.26
N ASP A 220 17.61 -11.98 0.89
CA ASP A 220 17.48 -11.21 -0.35
C ASP A 220 17.32 -12.13 -1.56
N ARG A 221 16.25 -11.92 -2.32
CA ARG A 221 15.98 -12.64 -3.57
C ARG A 221 16.18 -11.70 -4.75
N LEU A 222 16.53 -12.27 -5.91
CA LEU A 222 16.69 -11.51 -7.16
C LEU A 222 15.47 -10.63 -7.48
N ARG A 223 14.27 -11.11 -7.16
CA ARG A 223 13.02 -10.38 -7.35
C ARG A 223 12.96 -9.08 -6.52
N ASP A 224 13.43 -9.11 -5.27
CA ASP A 224 13.45 -7.94 -4.38
C ASP A 224 14.49 -6.92 -4.88
N ASN A 225 15.61 -7.40 -5.38
CA ASN A 225 16.63 -6.54 -6.01
C ASN A 225 16.11 -5.88 -7.29
N ILE A 226 15.34 -6.59 -8.11
CA ILE A 226 14.70 -6.01 -9.30
C ILE A 226 13.69 -4.93 -8.91
N ALA A 227 12.88 -5.15 -7.87
CA ALA A 227 11.93 -4.15 -7.38
C ALA A 227 12.64 -2.87 -6.90
N ARG A 228 13.79 -2.99 -6.22
CA ARG A 228 14.63 -1.83 -5.85
C ARG A 228 15.15 -1.06 -7.08
N LEU A 229 15.52 -1.77 -8.14
CA LEU A 229 16.04 -1.14 -9.36
C LEU A 229 15.00 -0.27 -10.06
N HIS A 230 13.71 -0.58 -9.93
CA HIS A 230 12.63 0.23 -10.51
C HIS A 230 12.48 1.63 -9.87
N HIS A 231 13.02 1.82 -8.66
CA HIS A 231 13.00 3.12 -7.97
C HIS A 231 14.28 3.94 -8.17
N LEU A 232 15.28 3.38 -8.86
CA LEU A 232 16.48 4.13 -9.19
C LEU A 232 16.18 5.10 -10.34
N PRO A 233 16.62 6.37 -10.24
CA PRO A 233 16.45 7.31 -11.33
C PRO A 233 17.17 6.79 -12.58
N LEU A 234 16.54 6.94 -13.73
CA LEU A 234 17.19 6.60 -14.99
C LEU A 234 18.41 7.49 -15.19
N PRO A 235 19.56 6.92 -15.57
CA PRO A 235 20.73 7.73 -15.84
C PRO A 235 20.46 8.67 -17.03
N PRO A 236 20.97 9.91 -16.99
CA PRO A 236 20.91 10.79 -18.14
C PRO A 236 21.65 10.14 -19.34
N ARG A 237 21.46 10.67 -20.54
CA ARG A 237 22.23 10.21 -21.69
C ARG A 237 23.72 10.33 -21.42
N LEU A 238 24.41 9.18 -21.38
CA LEU A 238 25.83 9.09 -21.02
C LEU A 238 26.73 9.36 -22.22
N LYS A 239 27.88 9.98 -21.96
CA LYS A 239 28.89 10.31 -22.99
C LYS A 239 30.14 9.45 -22.76
N PRO A 240 30.91 9.16 -23.83
CA PRO A 240 32.21 8.49 -23.70
C PRO A 240 33.10 9.19 -22.68
N GLY A 241 33.76 8.41 -21.82
CA GLY A 241 34.60 8.88 -20.72
C GLY A 241 33.88 9.15 -19.41
N GLN A 242 32.55 9.19 -19.37
CA GLN A 242 31.80 9.30 -18.12
C GLN A 242 31.85 7.98 -17.35
N GLN A 243 31.67 8.08 -16.02
CA GLN A 243 31.59 6.92 -15.15
C GLN A 243 30.19 6.83 -14.50
N ILE A 244 29.69 5.61 -14.40
CA ILE A 244 28.47 5.25 -13.69
C ILE A 244 28.67 3.91 -12.99
N ASP A 245 28.41 3.83 -11.69
CA ASP A 245 28.52 2.61 -10.86
C ASP A 245 29.85 1.84 -11.07
N GLY A 246 30.96 2.54 -11.18
CA GLY A 246 32.28 1.95 -11.38
C GLY A 246 32.57 1.51 -12.82
N LEU A 247 31.66 1.75 -13.74
CA LEU A 247 31.82 1.46 -15.16
C LEU A 247 32.18 2.73 -15.94
N THR A 248 33.17 2.67 -16.84
CA THR A 248 33.52 3.78 -17.74
C THR A 248 32.87 3.56 -19.09
N ILE A 249 32.17 4.59 -19.60
CA ILE A 249 31.51 4.54 -20.90
C ILE A 249 32.54 4.68 -22.02
N ASP A 250 32.59 3.70 -22.91
CA ASP A 250 33.47 3.74 -24.10
C ASP A 250 32.77 4.36 -25.32
N ALA A 251 31.56 3.87 -25.60
CA ALA A 251 30.78 4.32 -26.75
C ALA A 251 29.30 3.95 -26.62
N LEU A 252 28.43 4.73 -27.26
CA LEU A 252 27.05 4.35 -27.55
C LEU A 252 27.06 3.35 -28.71
N LEU A 253 26.56 2.14 -28.49
CA LEU A 253 26.51 1.08 -29.50
C LEU A 253 25.21 1.10 -30.30
N HIS A 254 24.08 1.38 -29.62
CA HIS A 254 22.77 1.37 -30.25
C HIS A 254 21.81 2.28 -29.48
N GLU A 255 20.94 2.92 -30.24
CA GLU A 255 19.83 3.74 -29.71
C GLU A 255 18.53 3.30 -30.38
N SER A 256 17.52 2.96 -29.55
CA SER A 256 16.16 2.69 -30.00
C SER A 256 15.21 3.76 -29.46
N VAL A 257 13.91 3.64 -29.78
CA VAL A 257 12.89 4.53 -29.20
C VAL A 257 12.83 4.47 -27.67
N VAL A 258 13.15 3.31 -27.09
CA VAL A 258 12.97 3.05 -25.65
C VAL A 258 14.29 2.87 -24.91
N THR A 259 15.36 2.39 -25.58
CA THR A 259 16.58 1.96 -24.90
C THR A 259 17.85 2.50 -25.54
N LEU A 260 18.88 2.64 -24.70
CA LEU A 260 20.26 2.96 -25.07
C LEU A 260 21.17 1.78 -24.69
N LEU A 261 22.06 1.37 -25.59
CA LEU A 261 23.10 0.36 -25.34
C LEU A 261 24.47 1.02 -25.43
N TYR A 262 25.26 0.87 -24.36
CA TYR A 262 26.62 1.40 -24.28
C TYR A 262 27.62 0.27 -24.19
N ARG A 263 28.77 0.42 -24.83
CA ARG A 263 29.97 -0.34 -24.47
C ARG A 263 30.62 0.35 -23.27
N VAL A 264 30.91 -0.43 -22.23
CA VAL A 264 31.49 0.07 -20.98
C VAL A 264 32.63 -0.82 -20.52
N ARG A 265 33.54 -0.32 -19.70
CA ARG A 265 34.59 -1.07 -19.05
C ARG A 265 34.51 -0.95 -17.53
N ASP A 266 34.76 -2.05 -16.84
CA ASP A 266 34.93 -2.08 -15.40
C ASP A 266 36.31 -1.58 -14.94
N ALA A 267 36.54 -1.52 -13.62
CA ALA A 267 37.82 -1.12 -13.02
C ALA A 267 38.98 -2.05 -13.37
N LYS A 268 38.68 -3.26 -13.86
CA LYS A 268 39.69 -4.24 -14.32
C LYS A 268 39.96 -4.12 -15.83
N GLY A 269 39.32 -3.21 -16.53
CA GLY A 269 39.43 -3.01 -17.97
C GLY A 269 38.62 -3.98 -18.81
N GLN A 270 37.77 -4.84 -18.20
CA GLN A 270 36.97 -5.80 -18.92
C GLN A 270 35.76 -5.08 -19.57
N ALA A 271 35.48 -5.39 -20.84
CA ALA A 271 34.41 -4.80 -21.60
C ALA A 271 33.07 -5.47 -21.30
N HIS A 272 32.02 -4.65 -21.11
CA HIS A 272 30.63 -5.06 -20.89
C HIS A 272 29.70 -4.24 -21.76
N VAL A 273 28.42 -4.66 -21.81
CA VAL A 273 27.34 -3.90 -22.43
C VAL A 273 26.37 -3.43 -21.34
N LEU A 274 26.22 -2.11 -21.21
CA LEU A 274 25.23 -1.49 -20.35
C LEU A 274 23.98 -1.16 -21.19
N LYS A 275 22.80 -1.64 -20.76
CA LYS A 275 21.51 -1.29 -21.35
C LYS A 275 20.75 -0.41 -20.38
N THR A 276 20.32 0.76 -20.81
CA THR A 276 19.45 1.68 -20.05
C THR A 276 18.18 2.00 -20.82
N LEU A 277 17.16 2.45 -20.11
CA LEU A 277 16.02 3.12 -20.72
C LEU A 277 16.40 4.54 -21.11
N ARG A 278 15.67 5.14 -22.05
CA ARG A 278 15.85 6.56 -22.38
C ARG A 278 15.27 7.44 -21.26
N PRO A 279 15.96 8.53 -20.89
CA PRO A 279 15.48 9.45 -19.84
C PRO A 279 14.08 10.03 -20.12
N GLU A 280 13.72 10.21 -21.39
CA GLU A 280 12.43 10.77 -21.82
C GLU A 280 11.24 9.83 -21.52
N HIS A 281 11.49 8.57 -21.13
CA HIS A 281 10.43 7.62 -20.74
C HIS A 281 10.13 7.63 -19.22
N ASP A 282 10.91 8.32 -18.41
CA ASP A 282 10.64 8.46 -16.98
C ASP A 282 9.38 9.31 -16.71
N ASP A 283 9.19 10.38 -17.50
CA ASP A 283 8.01 11.25 -17.40
C ASP A 283 6.70 10.57 -17.85
N ALA A 284 6.78 9.58 -18.74
CA ALA A 284 5.61 8.85 -19.22
C ALA A 284 5.09 7.80 -18.22
N GLN A 285 5.96 7.25 -17.36
CA GLN A 285 5.56 6.33 -16.29
C GLN A 285 4.99 7.07 -15.08
N ALA A 286 5.49 8.27 -14.76
CA ALA A 286 4.95 9.12 -13.72
C ALA A 286 3.57 9.72 -14.06
N ALA A 287 3.23 9.85 -15.37
CA ALA A 287 1.92 10.31 -15.84
C ALA A 287 0.90 9.17 -16.01
N ALA A 288 1.32 7.91 -15.91
CA ALA A 288 0.48 6.71 -16.04
C ALA A 288 0.32 5.94 -14.72
N ALA A 289 0.93 6.42 -13.63
CA ALA A 289 0.70 6.02 -12.26
C ALA A 289 -0.22 7.04 -11.57
#